data_162cc7e3fa4543a0ee12b88c241c43f6
#
_entry.id   162cc7e3fa4543a0ee12b88c241c43f6
#
_cell.length_a   1.000
_cell.length_b   1.000
_cell.length_c   1.000
_cell.angle_alpha   90.00
_cell.angle_beta   90.00
_cell.angle_gamma   90.00
#
_symmetry.space_group_name_H-M   'P 1'
#
loop_
_entity.id
_entity.type
_entity.pdbx_description
1 polymer ?
#
loop_
_entity_poly.entity_id
_entity_poly.type
_entity_poly.pdbx_seq_one_letter_code
_entity_poly.pdbx_strand_id
1 'polypeptide(L)'
;MKFIFSVLICFCFQISFAQRLDINSLEKILDAPVRSADTLLRNSKFNLSDKETDKGYTNYYYTSYERRDLVNHLLRSLSFMDVYSDNDTSRLVLYRTYDENEEEELKNQLIANGYTLSSGTADNFIYKKENYTITNKIVLKTMKGSKPVTAYEFELGR
;
A
#
# COMPACT_ATOMS: atom_id res chain seq x y z
N MET A 1 -33.57 0.06 -28.69
CA MET A 1 -33.01 1.13 -27.85
C MET A 1 -32.82 0.79 -26.36
N LYS A 2 -33.50 -0.21 -25.78
CA LYS A 2 -33.31 -0.58 -24.32
C LYS A 2 -32.01 -1.34 -24.01
N PHE A 3 -31.39 -2.04 -24.97
CA PHE A 3 -30.17 -2.81 -24.77
C PHE A 3 -28.90 -1.97 -24.68
N ILE A 4 -28.84 -0.81 -25.31
CA ILE A 4 -27.66 0.07 -25.31
C ILE A 4 -27.48 0.75 -23.95
N PHE A 5 -28.57 1.03 -23.25
CA PHE A 5 -28.50 1.67 -21.90
C PHE A 5 -27.96 0.74 -20.81
N SER A 6 -28.25 -0.57 -20.90
CA SER A 6 -27.74 -1.57 -19.94
C SER A 6 -26.22 -1.78 -20.05
N VAL A 7 -25.66 -1.72 -21.27
CA VAL A 7 -24.22 -1.88 -21.48
C VAL A 7 -23.44 -0.66 -20.97
N LEU A 8 -24.01 0.55 -21.10
CA LEU A 8 -23.36 1.77 -20.64
C LEU A 8 -23.25 1.85 -19.10
N ILE A 9 -24.24 1.30 -18.37
CA ILE A 9 -24.24 1.27 -16.90
C ILE A 9 -23.19 0.29 -16.37
N CYS A 10 -22.93 -0.83 -17.03
CA CYS A 10 -21.87 -1.77 -16.62
C CYS A 10 -20.45 -1.19 -16.74
N PHE A 11 -20.21 -0.25 -17.68
CA PHE A 11 -18.90 0.39 -17.83
C PHE A 11 -18.59 1.43 -16.75
N CYS A 12 -19.58 2.02 -16.10
CA CYS A 12 -19.39 3.05 -15.07
C CYS A 12 -18.91 2.48 -13.73
N PHE A 13 -19.09 1.18 -13.45
CA PHE A 13 -18.68 0.57 -12.19
C PHE A 13 -17.21 0.10 -12.12
N GLN A 14 -16.48 0.13 -13.23
CA GLN A 14 -15.08 -0.35 -13.26
C GLN A 14 -14.02 0.72 -12.89
N ILE A 15 -14.40 1.96 -12.63
CA ILE A 15 -13.44 3.07 -12.48
C ILE A 15 -12.92 3.20 -11.04
N SER A 16 -13.55 2.58 -10.06
CA SER A 16 -13.21 2.77 -8.63
C SER A 16 -12.07 1.90 -8.10
N PHE A 17 -11.63 0.87 -8.82
CA PHE A 17 -10.63 -0.09 -8.31
C PHE A 17 -9.17 0.26 -8.67
N ALA A 18 -8.94 1.31 -9.46
CA ALA A 18 -7.62 1.61 -10.02
C ALA A 18 -6.58 2.22 -9.04
N GLN A 19 -6.94 2.41 -7.76
CA GLN A 19 -6.07 3.07 -6.78
C GLN A 19 -5.63 2.17 -5.63
N ARG A 20 -6.13 0.93 -5.56
CA ARG A 20 -5.77 -0.02 -4.52
C ARG A 20 -4.58 -0.86 -4.97
N LEU A 21 -3.66 -1.09 -4.07
CA LEU A 21 -2.59 -2.06 -4.26
C LEU A 21 -2.99 -3.38 -3.60
N ASP A 22 -2.81 -4.47 -4.31
CA ASP A 22 -2.96 -5.82 -3.78
C ASP A 22 -1.62 -6.34 -3.22
N ILE A 23 -1.65 -7.44 -2.49
CA ILE A 23 -0.47 -8.06 -1.90
C ILE A 23 0.58 -8.42 -2.96
N ASN A 24 0.16 -8.90 -4.13
CA ASN A 24 1.07 -9.23 -5.24
C ASN A 24 1.78 -7.98 -5.79
N SER A 25 1.10 -6.84 -5.81
CA SER A 25 1.71 -5.56 -6.20
C SER A 25 2.72 -5.07 -5.18
N LEU A 26 2.45 -5.26 -3.88
CA LEU A 26 3.39 -4.93 -2.81
C LEU A 26 4.64 -5.83 -2.87
N GLU A 27 4.49 -7.14 -3.10
CA GLU A 27 5.62 -8.06 -3.34
C GLU A 27 6.45 -7.61 -4.56
N LYS A 28 5.79 -7.24 -5.68
CA LYS A 28 6.47 -6.72 -6.87
C LYS A 28 7.24 -5.43 -6.59
N ILE A 29 6.71 -4.52 -5.78
CA ILE A 29 7.41 -3.29 -5.40
C ILE A 29 8.64 -3.63 -4.56
N LEU A 30 8.53 -4.61 -3.65
CA LEU A 30 9.63 -5.07 -2.82
C LEU A 30 10.80 -5.62 -3.68
N ASP A 31 10.48 -6.36 -4.74
CA ASP A 31 11.47 -7.10 -5.55
C ASP A 31 11.96 -6.34 -6.79
N ALA A 32 11.23 -5.33 -7.24
CA ALA A 32 11.52 -4.66 -8.50
C ALA A 32 12.62 -3.59 -8.36
N PRO A 33 13.39 -3.30 -9.44
CA PRO A 33 14.19 -2.08 -9.51
C PRO A 33 13.35 -0.82 -9.24
N VAL A 34 13.95 0.22 -8.64
CA VAL A 34 13.28 1.49 -8.28
C VAL A 34 12.41 2.04 -9.42
N ARG A 35 12.93 2.05 -10.65
CA ARG A 35 12.21 2.56 -11.82
C ARG A 35 10.92 1.78 -12.12
N SER A 36 10.96 0.46 -11.94
CA SER A 36 9.79 -0.40 -12.16
C SER A 36 8.75 -0.23 -11.06
N ALA A 37 9.20 -0.12 -9.79
CA ALA A 37 8.34 0.19 -8.65
C ALA A 37 7.67 1.57 -8.82
N ASP A 38 8.39 2.61 -9.21
CA ASP A 38 7.84 3.95 -9.52
C ASP A 38 6.78 3.87 -10.64
N THR A 39 7.05 3.14 -11.71
CA THR A 39 6.09 2.97 -12.81
C THR A 39 4.81 2.28 -12.35
N LEU A 40 4.92 1.21 -11.55
CA LEU A 40 3.77 0.49 -10.99
C LEU A 40 2.94 1.42 -10.10
N LEU A 41 3.58 2.18 -9.22
CA LEU A 41 2.92 3.11 -8.31
C LEU A 41 2.19 4.23 -9.06
N ARG A 42 2.82 4.83 -10.08
CA ARG A 42 2.17 5.86 -10.93
C ARG A 42 0.96 5.31 -11.67
N ASN A 43 1.04 4.10 -12.21
CA ASN A 43 -0.10 3.44 -12.85
C ASN A 43 -1.25 3.18 -11.86
N SER A 44 -0.94 2.98 -10.60
CA SER A 44 -1.90 2.84 -9.49
C SER A 44 -2.32 4.18 -8.86
N LYS A 45 -2.05 5.32 -9.54
CA LYS A 45 -2.41 6.68 -9.09
C LYS A 45 -1.71 7.14 -7.81
N PHE A 46 -0.57 6.58 -7.49
CA PHE A 46 0.32 7.11 -6.47
C PHE A 46 1.29 8.14 -7.09
N ASN A 47 1.49 9.23 -6.40
CA ASN A 47 2.44 10.28 -6.81
C ASN A 47 3.60 10.31 -5.83
N LEU A 48 4.82 10.38 -6.34
CA LEU A 48 6.00 10.61 -5.51
C LEU A 48 5.85 11.97 -4.83
N SER A 49 5.78 11.96 -3.50
CA SER A 49 5.60 13.17 -2.69
C SER A 49 6.92 13.65 -2.10
N ASP A 50 7.85 12.73 -1.81
CA ASP A 50 9.16 13.05 -1.25
C ASP A 50 10.18 11.95 -1.51
N LYS A 51 11.47 12.30 -1.41
CA LYS A 51 12.59 11.39 -1.46
C LYS A 51 13.67 11.83 -0.49
N GLU A 52 14.02 10.97 0.43
CA GLU A 52 15.09 11.18 1.42
C GLU A 52 16.26 10.24 1.12
N THR A 53 17.48 10.78 1.14
CA THR A 53 18.70 9.97 0.97
C THR A 53 19.69 10.35 2.07
N ASP A 54 20.19 9.34 2.76
CA ASP A 54 21.23 9.47 3.78
C ASP A 54 22.28 8.37 3.60
N LYS A 55 23.32 8.37 4.45
CA LYS A 55 24.33 7.32 4.45
C LYS A 55 23.69 5.97 4.79
N GLY A 56 23.68 5.08 3.81
CA GLY A 56 23.19 3.71 3.99
C GLY A 56 21.72 3.48 3.64
N TYR A 57 20.93 4.49 3.31
CA TYR A 57 19.58 4.25 2.82
C TYR A 57 19.06 5.33 1.86
N THR A 58 18.06 4.96 1.05
CA THR A 58 17.22 5.91 0.30
C THR A 58 15.76 5.53 0.50
N ASN A 59 14.96 6.49 0.94
CA ASN A 59 13.52 6.30 1.15
C ASN A 59 12.73 7.12 0.12
N TYR A 60 11.69 6.51 -0.45
CA TYR A 60 10.80 7.10 -1.44
C TYR A 60 9.38 7.12 -0.86
N TYR A 61 8.75 8.29 -0.82
CA TYR A 61 7.41 8.48 -0.27
C TYR A 61 6.40 8.76 -1.37
N TYR A 62 5.33 8.00 -1.40
CA TYR A 62 4.23 8.11 -2.35
C TYR A 62 2.91 8.32 -1.64
N THR A 63 2.05 9.13 -2.25
CA THR A 63 0.71 9.40 -1.73
C THR A 63 -0.33 9.25 -2.82
N SER A 64 -1.52 8.78 -2.43
CA SER A 64 -2.70 8.70 -3.27
C SER A 64 -3.83 9.51 -2.63
N TYR A 65 -4.46 10.39 -3.39
CA TYR A 65 -5.52 11.28 -2.95
C TYR A 65 -6.80 11.03 -3.73
N GLU A 66 -7.93 11.15 -3.05
CA GLU A 66 -9.24 11.28 -3.68
C GLU A 66 -9.74 12.72 -3.54
N ARG A 67 -10.30 13.26 -4.61
CA ARG A 67 -10.93 14.57 -4.57
C ARG A 67 -12.40 14.41 -4.19
N ARG A 68 -12.77 14.92 -3.01
CA ARG A 68 -14.16 15.02 -2.53
C ARG A 68 -14.45 16.50 -2.21
N ASP A 69 -15.59 16.99 -2.64
CA ASP A 69 -16.06 18.36 -2.31
C ASP A 69 -15.00 19.45 -2.49
N LEU A 70 -14.26 19.39 -3.61
CA LEU A 70 -13.15 20.30 -3.94
C LEU A 70 -11.93 20.21 -3.01
N VAL A 71 -11.90 19.26 -2.08
CA VAL A 71 -10.78 19.01 -1.18
C VAL A 71 -10.12 17.67 -1.52
N ASN A 72 -8.80 17.64 -1.50
CA ASN A 72 -8.04 16.41 -1.65
C ASN A 72 -7.95 15.69 -0.29
N HIS A 73 -8.46 14.46 -0.23
CA HIS A 73 -8.34 13.60 0.95
C HIS A 73 -7.24 12.57 0.71
N LEU A 74 -6.30 12.48 1.66
CA LEU A 74 -5.30 11.41 1.65
C LEU A 74 -6.01 10.09 1.92
N LEU A 75 -5.94 9.17 0.94
CA LEU A 75 -6.51 7.83 1.08
C LEU A 75 -5.48 6.80 1.47
N ARG A 76 -4.29 6.89 0.88
CA ARG A 76 -3.24 5.90 1.02
C ARG A 76 -1.89 6.57 0.96
N SER A 77 -0.93 5.97 1.64
CA SER A 77 0.47 6.28 1.45
C SER A 77 1.27 5.00 1.30
N LEU A 78 2.35 5.07 0.55
CA LEU A 78 3.33 4.01 0.45
C LEU A 78 4.71 4.63 0.55
N SER A 79 5.58 4.02 1.33
CA SER A 79 7.01 4.28 1.22
C SER A 79 7.75 2.98 0.97
N PHE A 80 8.84 3.05 0.22
CA PHE A 80 9.81 1.99 0.21
C PHE A 80 11.21 2.54 0.46
N MET A 81 11.97 1.82 1.25
CA MET A 81 13.30 2.20 1.67
C MET A 81 14.30 1.15 1.21
N ASP A 82 15.25 1.58 0.39
CA ASP A 82 16.42 0.79 0.03
C ASP A 82 17.51 1.03 1.06
N VAL A 83 17.94 -0.04 1.73
CA VAL A 83 19.01 -0.03 2.72
C VAL A 83 20.24 -0.66 2.08
N TYR A 84 21.34 0.08 2.06
CA TYR A 84 22.61 -0.35 1.47
C TYR A 84 23.56 -0.83 2.57
N SER A 85 24.05 -2.07 2.41
CA SER A 85 25.19 -2.60 3.16
C SER A 85 26.35 -2.83 2.22
N ASP A 86 27.53 -3.15 2.75
CA ASP A 86 28.77 -3.28 1.94
C ASP A 86 28.65 -4.27 0.77
N ASN A 87 27.80 -5.28 0.89
CA ASN A 87 27.67 -6.34 -0.12
C ASN A 87 26.22 -6.61 -0.57
N ASP A 88 25.23 -5.87 -0.05
CA ASP A 88 23.82 -6.18 -0.35
C ASP A 88 22.94 -4.92 -0.27
N THR A 89 21.79 -5.01 -0.93
CA THR A 89 20.73 -4.00 -0.85
C THR A 89 19.45 -4.71 -0.47
N SER A 90 18.92 -4.36 0.69
CA SER A 90 17.61 -4.82 1.13
C SER A 90 16.57 -3.72 0.96
N ARG A 91 15.32 -4.11 0.77
CA ARG A 91 14.20 -3.17 0.70
C ARG A 91 13.15 -3.49 1.76
N LEU A 92 12.61 -2.42 2.30
CA LEU A 92 11.42 -2.46 3.13
C LEU A 92 10.30 -1.66 2.44
N VAL A 93 9.09 -2.21 2.38
CA VAL A 93 7.91 -1.52 1.84
C VAL A 93 6.92 -1.31 2.97
N LEU A 94 6.46 -0.09 3.15
CA LEU A 94 5.40 0.27 4.09
C LEU A 94 4.21 0.83 3.32
N TYR A 95 3.12 0.08 3.29
CA TYR A 95 1.84 0.52 2.74
C TYR A 95 0.88 0.90 3.86
N ARG A 96 0.18 2.01 3.72
CA ARG A 96 -0.79 2.49 4.69
C ARG A 96 -2.10 2.85 4.01
N THR A 97 -3.19 2.36 4.56
CA THR A 97 -4.55 2.76 4.21
C THR A 97 -5.29 3.29 5.44
N TYR A 98 -6.34 4.07 5.21
CA TYR A 98 -7.26 4.59 6.24
C TYR A 98 -8.65 3.98 6.08
N ASP A 99 -8.79 2.96 5.25
CA ASP A 99 -10.04 2.25 4.95
C ASP A 99 -9.99 0.84 5.58
N GLU A 100 -10.86 0.59 6.56
CA GLU A 100 -10.97 -0.68 7.26
C GLU A 100 -11.35 -1.84 6.34
N ASN A 101 -12.23 -1.58 5.36
CA ASN A 101 -12.60 -2.62 4.39
C ASN A 101 -11.41 -3.05 3.51
N GLU A 102 -10.54 -2.09 3.16
CA GLU A 102 -9.33 -2.39 2.40
C GLU A 102 -8.31 -3.17 3.26
N GLU A 103 -8.22 -2.88 4.55
CA GLU A 103 -7.38 -3.66 5.49
C GLU A 103 -7.85 -5.11 5.57
N GLU A 104 -9.16 -5.34 5.72
CA GLU A 104 -9.74 -6.68 5.76
C GLU A 104 -9.54 -7.43 4.43
N GLU A 105 -9.73 -6.74 3.30
CA GLU A 105 -9.47 -7.30 1.97
C GLU A 105 -8.01 -7.72 1.80
N LEU A 106 -7.05 -6.90 2.24
CA LEU A 106 -5.62 -7.22 2.19
C LEU A 106 -5.27 -8.41 3.09
N LYS A 107 -5.86 -8.53 4.28
CA LYS A 107 -5.68 -9.72 5.14
C LYS A 107 -6.19 -10.99 4.47
N ASN A 108 -7.35 -10.93 3.82
CA ASN A 108 -7.89 -12.06 3.07
C ASN A 108 -6.98 -12.44 1.89
N GLN A 109 -6.41 -11.45 1.20
CA GLN A 109 -5.44 -11.68 0.13
C GLN A 109 -4.14 -12.31 0.65
N LEU A 110 -3.65 -11.96 1.85
CA LEU A 110 -2.50 -12.63 2.46
C LEU A 110 -2.72 -14.13 2.57
N ILE A 111 -3.85 -14.54 3.14
CA ILE A 111 -4.18 -15.97 3.28
C ILE A 111 -4.32 -16.64 1.90
N ALA A 112 -5.01 -16.00 0.95
CA ALA A 112 -5.19 -16.52 -0.41
C ALA A 112 -3.85 -16.66 -1.17
N ASN A 113 -2.87 -15.80 -0.89
CA ASN A 113 -1.52 -15.86 -1.46
C ASN A 113 -0.56 -16.82 -0.70
N GLY A 114 -1.06 -17.59 0.26
CA GLY A 114 -0.29 -18.62 0.97
C GLY A 114 0.52 -18.12 2.18
N TYR A 115 0.25 -16.89 2.64
CA TYR A 115 0.80 -16.43 3.91
C TYR A 115 0.11 -17.12 5.08
N THR A 116 0.88 -17.45 6.11
CA THR A 116 0.38 -18.00 7.37
C THR A 116 0.58 -17.02 8.50
N LEU A 117 -0.43 -16.86 9.36
CA LEU A 117 -0.30 -16.07 10.57
C LEU A 117 0.71 -16.75 11.52
N SER A 118 1.83 -16.07 11.77
CA SER A 118 2.90 -16.57 12.63
C SER A 118 2.74 -16.14 14.09
N SER A 119 2.29 -14.90 14.30
CA SER A 119 1.97 -14.35 15.63
C SER A 119 1.03 -13.16 15.50
N GLY A 120 0.34 -12.81 16.58
CA GLY A 120 -0.57 -11.67 16.58
C GLY A 120 -0.94 -11.21 17.99
N THR A 121 -1.20 -9.90 18.09
CA THR A 121 -1.88 -9.24 19.22
C THR A 121 -3.10 -8.50 18.68
N ALA A 122 -3.82 -7.76 19.53
CA ALA A 122 -5.00 -7.00 19.09
C ALA A 122 -4.70 -6.02 17.92
N ASP A 123 -3.49 -5.42 17.91
CA ASP A 123 -3.14 -4.32 16.99
C ASP A 123 -1.93 -4.64 16.10
N ASN A 124 -1.42 -5.87 16.14
CA ASN A 124 -0.21 -6.24 15.39
C ASN A 124 -0.23 -7.72 15.01
N PHE A 125 -0.18 -8.02 13.73
CA PHE A 125 -0.25 -9.37 13.18
C PHE A 125 0.95 -9.59 12.25
N ILE A 126 1.63 -10.73 12.41
CA ILE A 126 2.80 -11.10 11.60
C ILE A 126 2.44 -12.30 10.75
N TYR A 127 2.53 -12.14 9.44
CA TYR A 127 2.30 -13.15 8.43
C TYR A 127 3.62 -13.53 7.76
N LYS A 128 3.80 -14.81 7.45
CA LYS A 128 5.01 -15.33 6.80
C LYS A 128 4.67 -16.23 5.62
N LYS A 129 5.47 -16.11 4.57
CA LYS A 129 5.45 -16.96 3.38
C LYS A 129 6.87 -17.03 2.83
N GLU A 130 7.49 -18.23 2.87
CA GLU A 130 8.88 -18.43 2.44
C GLU A 130 9.83 -17.41 3.09
N ASN A 131 10.43 -16.54 2.28
CA ASN A 131 11.35 -15.48 2.74
C ASN A 131 10.65 -14.15 3.04
N TYR A 132 9.34 -14.05 2.79
CA TYR A 132 8.59 -12.80 3.02
C TYR A 132 8.00 -12.75 4.41
N THR A 133 8.12 -11.60 5.02
CA THR A 133 7.43 -11.27 6.28
C THR A 133 6.57 -10.04 6.05
N ILE A 134 5.30 -10.11 6.43
CA ILE A 134 4.39 -8.98 6.41
C ILE A 134 3.88 -8.74 7.82
N THR A 135 4.09 -7.53 8.32
CA THR A 135 3.52 -7.08 9.59
C THR A 135 2.35 -6.13 9.30
N ASN A 136 1.14 -6.51 9.73
CA ASN A 136 -0.03 -5.63 9.71
C ASN A 136 -0.17 -4.98 11.09
N LYS A 137 -0.19 -3.66 11.16
CA LYS A 137 -0.33 -2.86 12.38
C LYS A 137 -1.54 -1.92 12.30
N ILE A 138 -2.31 -1.86 13.39
CA ILE A 138 -3.36 -0.86 13.58
C ILE A 138 -2.78 0.27 14.42
N VAL A 139 -2.75 1.48 13.90
CA VAL A 139 -2.13 2.63 14.55
C VAL A 139 -3.05 3.85 14.55
N LEU A 140 -3.01 4.62 15.62
CA LEU A 140 -3.68 5.92 15.66
C LEU A 140 -2.73 6.99 15.13
N LYS A 141 -3.16 7.71 14.10
CA LYS A 141 -2.43 8.84 13.51
C LYS A 141 -3.15 10.14 13.83
N THR A 142 -2.43 11.11 14.33
CA THR A 142 -2.94 12.47 14.53
C THR A 142 -2.29 13.37 13.49
N MET A 143 -3.07 13.85 12.53
CA MET A 143 -2.62 14.90 11.63
C MET A 143 -2.76 16.26 12.32
N LYS A 144 -1.84 17.19 12.06
CA LYS A 144 -1.83 18.52 12.69
C LYS A 144 -3.19 19.21 12.50
N GLY A 145 -3.87 19.50 13.62
CA GLY A 145 -5.18 20.17 13.61
C GLY A 145 -6.39 19.26 13.35
N SER A 146 -6.21 17.94 13.30
CA SER A 146 -7.29 16.97 13.05
C SER A 146 -7.53 16.05 14.25
N LYS A 147 -8.69 15.41 14.28
CA LYS A 147 -8.95 14.31 15.22
C LYS A 147 -8.05 13.11 14.87
N PRO A 148 -7.67 12.27 15.84
CA PRO A 148 -6.97 11.02 15.57
C PRO A 148 -7.77 10.16 14.57
N VAL A 149 -7.05 9.56 13.63
CA VAL A 149 -7.61 8.67 12.59
C VAL A 149 -6.91 7.33 12.72
N THR A 150 -7.67 6.24 12.63
CA THR A 150 -7.11 4.90 12.55
C THR A 150 -6.44 4.72 11.19
N ALA A 151 -5.22 4.21 11.20
CA ALA A 151 -4.48 3.82 10.01
C ALA A 151 -4.08 2.34 10.14
N TYR A 152 -4.11 1.64 9.03
CA TYR A 152 -3.73 0.25 8.88
C TYR A 152 -2.44 0.20 8.07
N GLU A 153 -1.38 -0.30 8.69
CA GLU A 153 -0.05 -0.34 8.09
C GLU A 153 0.33 -1.78 7.76
N PHE A 154 0.82 -2.01 6.54
CA PHE A 154 1.38 -3.27 6.07
C PHE A 154 2.86 -3.03 5.75
N GLU A 155 3.72 -3.61 6.57
CA GLU A 155 5.18 -3.52 6.42
C GLU A 155 5.70 -4.85 5.87
N LEU A 156 6.31 -4.80 4.68
CA LEU A 156 6.85 -5.95 3.96
C LEU A 156 8.36 -5.90 3.95
N GLY A 157 8.97 -7.05 4.25
CA GLY A 157 10.42 -7.27 4.15
C GLY A 157 10.75 -8.74 3.84
N ARG A 158 12.02 -8.99 3.56
CA ARG A 158 12.63 -10.32 3.43
C ARG A 158 13.62 -10.55 4.56
#